data_10ad57508f9f86dca165f3f136b3e941
#
_entry.id   10ad57508f9f86dca165f3f136b3e941
#
_cell.length_a   1.000
_cell.length_b   1.000
_cell.length_c   1.000
_cell.angle_alpha   90.00
_cell.angle_beta   90.00
_cell.angle_gamma   90.00
#
_symmetry.space_group_name_H-M   'P 1'
#
loop_
_entity.id
_entity.type
_entity.pdbx_description
1 polymer ?
#
loop_
_entity_poly.entity_id
_entity_poly.type
_entity_poly.pdbx_seq_one_letter_code
_entity_poly.pdbx_strand_id
1 'polypeptide(L)'
;MPDKIIEKSPAKINLFLKIINKRDDGYHNIRTGITFIDLYDEITVQPHNKFEVIYTGKFAPKNNLFQDCIIDKLFTYIHEDKPKLLFTISKNFPYEAGLGSASSNVASVIKILENLELIKKKNIFDYVDLGSDIPIFLNQKDALVRGRGDLIANVHFPKYYFLIIRPSFKCSTKKNV
;
A
#
# COMPACT_ATOMS: atom_id res chain seq x y z
N MET A 1 -20.67 12.45 8.81
CA MET A 1 -19.25 12.11 8.61
C MET A 1 -18.44 12.93 9.59
N PRO A 2 -17.42 12.39 10.29
CA PRO A 2 -16.56 13.19 11.15
C PRO A 2 -15.83 14.24 10.34
N ASP A 3 -15.53 15.41 10.95
CA ASP A 3 -14.89 16.53 10.26
C ASP A 3 -13.48 16.17 9.74
N LYS A 4 -12.84 15.22 10.38
CA LYS A 4 -11.49 14.76 10.01
C LYS A 4 -11.26 13.32 10.46
N ILE A 5 -10.70 12.51 9.58
CA ILE A 5 -10.24 11.14 9.89
C ILE A 5 -8.73 11.09 9.68
N ILE A 6 -8.03 10.43 10.59
CA ILE A 6 -6.57 10.19 10.48
C ILE A 6 -6.34 8.68 10.52
N GLU A 7 -5.61 8.15 9.55
CA GLU A 7 -5.26 6.74 9.43
C GLU A 7 -3.75 6.58 9.22
N LYS A 8 -3.16 5.60 9.90
CA LYS A 8 -1.77 5.23 9.73
C LYS A 8 -1.63 4.22 8.59
N SER A 9 -0.73 4.51 7.66
CA SER A 9 -0.39 3.67 6.51
C SER A 9 1.01 3.08 6.75
N PRO A 10 1.13 1.85 7.30
CA PRO A 10 2.38 1.32 7.80
C PRO A 10 3.33 0.88 6.68
N ALA A 11 4.62 0.88 6.97
CA ALA A 11 5.64 0.22 6.16
C ALA A 11 5.74 -1.27 6.49
N LYS A 12 6.14 -2.09 5.50
CA LYS A 12 6.45 -3.51 5.68
C LYS A 12 7.92 -3.79 5.43
N ILE A 13 8.40 -4.89 5.97
CA ILE A 13 9.69 -5.49 5.62
C ILE A 13 9.47 -6.92 5.16
N ASN A 14 10.15 -7.30 4.07
CA ASN A 14 10.30 -8.69 3.71
C ASN A 14 11.48 -9.25 4.52
N LEU A 15 11.21 -10.13 5.50
CA LEU A 15 12.26 -10.82 6.26
C LEU A 15 13.09 -11.73 5.37
N PHE A 16 12.45 -12.29 4.36
CA PHE A 16 13.05 -12.98 3.24
C PHE A 16 12.12 -12.89 2.03
N LEU A 17 12.67 -13.00 0.83
CA LEU A 17 11.93 -13.08 -0.42
C LEU A 17 12.62 -14.13 -1.32
N LYS A 18 11.87 -15.15 -1.73
CA LYS A 18 12.32 -16.17 -2.65
C LYS A 18 11.39 -16.22 -3.86
N ILE A 19 11.96 -16.09 -5.05
CA ILE A 19 11.27 -16.37 -6.31
C ILE A 19 11.31 -17.89 -6.50
N ILE A 20 10.17 -18.50 -6.70
CA ILE A 20 10.04 -19.96 -6.89
C ILE A 20 10.14 -20.31 -8.37
N ASN A 21 9.30 -19.68 -9.19
CA ASN A 21 9.27 -19.83 -10.63
C ASN A 21 8.56 -18.66 -11.31
N LYS A 22 8.79 -18.51 -12.60
CA LYS A 22 7.99 -17.61 -13.44
C LYS A 22 6.71 -18.30 -13.85
N ARG A 23 5.63 -17.55 -13.94
CA ARG A 23 4.29 -18.00 -14.35
C ARG A 23 4.05 -17.66 -15.82
N ASP A 24 3.10 -18.33 -16.44
CA ASP A 24 2.70 -18.08 -17.84
C ASP A 24 2.01 -16.72 -18.02
N ASP A 25 1.41 -16.18 -16.93
CA ASP A 25 0.79 -14.85 -16.90
C ASP A 25 1.80 -13.68 -16.76
N GLY A 26 3.12 -14.00 -16.81
CA GLY A 26 4.21 -13.03 -16.69
C GLY A 26 4.59 -12.63 -15.27
N TYR A 27 3.81 -13.03 -14.25
CA TYR A 27 4.13 -12.86 -12.85
C TYR A 27 5.08 -13.93 -12.34
N HIS A 28 5.53 -13.79 -11.10
CA HIS A 28 6.35 -14.79 -10.42
C HIS A 28 5.61 -15.39 -9.23
N ASN A 29 5.73 -16.69 -9.04
CA ASN A 29 5.41 -17.31 -7.78
C ASN A 29 6.52 -16.99 -6.79
N ILE A 30 6.15 -16.35 -5.69
CA ILE A 30 7.07 -15.97 -4.62
C ILE A 30 6.75 -16.71 -3.32
N ARG A 31 7.71 -16.72 -2.42
CA ARG A 31 7.52 -17.03 -1.01
C ARG A 31 8.27 -16.00 -0.19
N THR A 32 7.55 -15.32 0.70
CA THR A 32 8.12 -14.25 1.52
C THR A 32 7.52 -14.25 2.92
N GLY A 33 8.33 -13.90 3.92
CA GLY A 33 7.86 -13.55 5.25
C GLY A 33 7.76 -12.03 5.35
N ILE A 34 6.60 -11.51 5.73
CA ILE A 34 6.35 -10.08 5.83
C ILE A 34 6.02 -9.72 7.27
N THR A 35 6.68 -8.69 7.79
CA THR A 35 6.37 -8.05 9.06
C THR A 35 6.17 -6.55 8.87
N PHE A 36 5.39 -5.95 9.76
CA PHE A 36 5.17 -4.51 9.78
C PHE A 36 6.08 -3.84 10.81
N ILE A 37 6.46 -2.60 10.55
CA ILE A 37 7.34 -1.81 11.42
C ILE A 37 6.65 -0.53 11.85
N ASP A 38 7.09 0.07 12.93
CA ASP A 38 6.58 1.35 13.45
C ASP A 38 7.14 2.55 12.65
N LEU A 39 6.96 2.47 11.34
CA LEU A 39 7.21 3.53 10.37
C LEU A 39 5.98 3.62 9.47
N TYR A 40 5.34 4.78 9.37
CA TYR A 40 4.10 4.93 8.64
C TYR A 40 3.97 6.31 7.98
N ASP A 41 3.29 6.34 6.83
CA ASP A 41 2.70 7.55 6.32
C ASP A 41 1.41 7.86 7.08
N GLU A 42 0.99 9.11 7.14
CA GLU A 42 -0.26 9.51 7.74
C GLU A 42 -1.22 9.98 6.64
N ILE A 43 -2.42 9.43 6.63
CA ILE A 43 -3.49 9.82 5.72
C ILE A 43 -4.54 10.57 6.50
N THR A 44 -4.75 11.82 6.16
CA THR A 44 -5.85 12.63 6.67
C THR A 44 -6.93 12.71 5.60
N VAL A 45 -8.19 12.52 5.98
CA VAL A 45 -9.35 12.64 5.11
C VAL A 45 -10.36 13.62 5.71
N GLN A 46 -10.87 14.51 4.88
CA GLN A 46 -11.88 15.47 5.26
C GLN A 46 -12.86 15.77 4.10
N PRO A 47 -14.09 16.23 4.38
CA PRO A 47 -15.03 16.66 3.36
C PRO A 47 -14.42 17.73 2.45
N HIS A 48 -14.72 17.65 1.15
CA HIS A 48 -14.26 18.61 0.15
C HIS A 48 -15.31 18.79 -0.94
N ASN A 49 -15.13 19.76 -1.85
CA ASN A 49 -16.04 20.01 -2.97
C ASN A 49 -15.82 19.06 -4.15
N LYS A 50 -14.64 18.42 -4.23
CA LYS A 50 -14.24 17.46 -5.26
C LYS A 50 -13.37 16.36 -4.63
N PHE A 51 -13.11 15.29 -5.38
CA PHE A 51 -12.05 14.35 -5.05
C PHE A 51 -10.68 14.99 -5.29
N GLU A 52 -9.82 14.96 -4.27
CA GLU A 52 -8.47 15.48 -4.37
C GLU A 52 -7.50 14.69 -3.50
N VAL A 53 -6.28 14.45 -4.00
CA VAL A 53 -5.20 13.82 -3.26
C VAL A 53 -4.00 14.75 -3.24
N ILE A 54 -3.56 15.13 -2.05
CA ILE A 54 -2.39 15.99 -1.83
C ILE A 54 -1.32 15.20 -1.08
N TYR A 55 -0.10 15.26 -1.57
CA TYR A 55 1.06 14.67 -0.90
C TYR A 55 1.86 15.75 -0.19
N THR A 56 2.20 15.51 1.07
CA THR A 56 3.02 16.38 1.92
C THR A 56 4.14 15.58 2.58
N GLY A 57 5.00 16.24 3.37
CA GLY A 57 6.06 15.59 4.12
C GLY A 57 7.37 15.43 3.34
N LYS A 58 8.39 14.90 4.04
CA LYS A 58 9.79 14.84 3.56
C LYS A 58 9.97 14.07 2.25
N PHE A 59 9.15 13.06 2.05
CA PHE A 59 9.23 12.18 0.88
C PHE A 59 8.08 12.39 -0.12
N ALA A 60 7.36 13.51 0.00
CA ALA A 60 6.36 13.89 -1.00
C ALA A 60 7.00 14.06 -2.39
N PRO A 61 6.29 13.72 -3.47
CA PRO A 61 6.77 13.96 -4.84
C PRO A 61 6.94 15.47 -5.09
N LYS A 62 8.03 15.83 -5.74
CA LYS A 62 8.38 17.26 -5.92
C LYS A 62 7.40 18.08 -6.78
N ASN A 63 6.55 17.44 -7.57
CA ASN A 63 5.71 18.14 -8.56
C ASN A 63 4.20 17.87 -8.42
N ASN A 64 3.70 17.28 -7.35
CA ASN A 64 2.28 16.79 -7.23
C ASN A 64 1.78 15.98 -8.45
N LEU A 65 2.67 15.70 -9.41
CA LEU A 65 2.42 15.00 -10.67
C LEU A 65 2.62 13.50 -10.49
N PHE A 66 1.88 12.88 -9.57
CA PHE A 66 1.56 11.47 -9.75
C PHE A 66 0.43 11.37 -10.78
N GLN A 67 0.78 11.51 -12.06
CA GLN A 67 -0.16 11.27 -13.17
C GLN A 67 -0.71 9.84 -13.17
N ASP A 68 -0.11 8.93 -12.39
CA ASP A 68 -0.54 7.54 -12.20
C ASP A 68 -0.75 7.22 -10.71
N CYS A 69 -1.51 8.07 -10.01
CA CYS A 69 -1.82 7.79 -8.61
C CYS A 69 -2.60 6.46 -8.51
N ILE A 70 -2.02 5.49 -7.82
CA ILE A 70 -2.69 4.20 -7.61
C ILE A 70 -4.06 4.36 -6.91
N ILE A 71 -4.27 5.46 -6.15
CA ILE A 71 -5.56 5.80 -5.56
C ILE A 71 -6.58 6.18 -6.64
N ASP A 72 -6.17 6.87 -7.71
CA ASP A 72 -7.05 7.12 -8.86
C ASP A 72 -7.44 5.82 -9.57
N LYS A 73 -6.47 4.90 -9.72
CA LYS A 73 -6.71 3.58 -10.30
C LYS A 73 -7.66 2.74 -9.45
N LEU A 74 -7.69 2.94 -8.13
CA LEU A 74 -8.62 2.24 -7.24
C LEU A 74 -10.07 2.44 -7.67
N PHE A 75 -10.50 3.68 -7.89
CA PHE A 75 -11.90 3.97 -8.24
C PHE A 75 -12.30 3.38 -9.60
N THR A 76 -11.42 3.43 -10.58
CA THR A 76 -11.63 2.74 -11.87
C THR A 76 -11.73 1.22 -11.66
N TYR A 77 -10.87 0.66 -10.80
CA TYR A 77 -10.83 -0.78 -10.52
C TYR A 77 -12.07 -1.30 -9.81
N ILE A 78 -12.59 -0.54 -8.85
CA ILE A 78 -13.79 -0.93 -8.10
C ILE A 78 -15.11 -0.52 -8.78
N HIS A 79 -15.05 0.20 -9.90
CA HIS A 79 -16.21 0.74 -10.63
C HIS A 79 -17.11 1.65 -9.79
N GLU A 80 -16.50 2.48 -8.95
CA GLU A 80 -17.21 3.42 -8.07
C GLU A 80 -16.82 4.87 -8.39
N ASP A 81 -17.75 5.78 -8.15
CA ASP A 81 -17.52 7.21 -8.30
C ASP A 81 -16.57 7.75 -7.23
N LYS A 82 -15.77 8.73 -7.60
CA LYS A 82 -14.86 9.39 -6.68
C LYS A 82 -15.65 10.27 -5.69
N PRO A 83 -15.51 10.05 -4.37
CA PRO A 83 -16.22 10.84 -3.37
C PRO A 83 -15.68 12.26 -3.29
N LYS A 84 -16.50 13.21 -2.82
CA LYS A 84 -16.09 14.60 -2.60
C LYS A 84 -15.27 14.72 -1.30
N LEU A 85 -14.03 14.24 -1.34
CA LEU A 85 -13.10 14.15 -0.22
C LEU A 85 -11.72 14.67 -0.60
N LEU A 86 -11.06 15.33 0.34
CA LEU A 86 -9.64 15.64 0.28
C LEU A 86 -8.88 14.59 1.10
N PHE A 87 -7.96 13.90 0.43
CA PHE A 87 -6.96 13.02 1.04
C PHE A 87 -5.63 13.74 1.11
N THR A 88 -5.12 14.02 2.30
CA THR A 88 -3.77 14.54 2.52
C THR A 88 -2.88 13.40 3.02
N ILE A 89 -1.87 13.04 2.24
CA ILE A 89 -0.95 11.95 2.56
C ILE A 89 0.41 12.53 2.95
N SER A 90 0.71 12.49 4.24
CA SER A 90 2.03 12.89 4.76
C SER A 90 3.02 11.75 4.57
N LYS A 91 3.97 11.94 3.65
CA LYS A 91 4.97 10.94 3.28
C LYS A 91 6.16 10.97 4.24
N ASN A 92 6.22 10.00 5.15
CA ASN A 92 7.28 9.86 6.15
C ASN A 92 8.36 8.86 5.74
N PHE A 93 8.12 8.04 4.70
CA PHE A 93 9.12 7.17 4.12
C PHE A 93 9.03 7.15 2.59
N PRO A 94 10.14 6.84 1.89
CA PRO A 94 10.20 6.94 0.44
C PRO A 94 9.41 5.83 -0.24
N TYR A 95 8.81 6.14 -1.38
CA TYR A 95 8.35 5.11 -2.32
C TYR A 95 9.54 4.58 -3.12
N GLU A 96 9.35 3.43 -3.79
CA GLU A 96 10.41 2.68 -4.49
C GLU A 96 11.58 2.26 -3.59
N ALA A 97 11.31 2.05 -2.29
CA ALA A 97 12.29 1.61 -1.30
C ALA A 97 12.05 0.17 -0.80
N GLY A 98 11.16 -0.59 -1.44
CA GLY A 98 10.81 -1.95 -1.01
C GLY A 98 9.90 -2.02 0.23
N LEU A 99 9.52 -0.87 0.80
CA LEU A 99 8.72 -0.78 2.04
C LEU A 99 7.20 -0.82 1.79
N GLY A 100 6.76 -0.91 0.53
CA GLY A 100 5.36 -1.05 0.15
C GLY A 100 4.52 0.22 0.24
N SER A 101 5.15 1.41 0.22
CA SER A 101 4.50 2.71 0.45
C SER A 101 3.22 2.94 -0.37
N ALA A 102 3.25 2.72 -1.68
CA ALA A 102 2.08 2.96 -2.55
C ALA A 102 0.92 2.01 -2.22
N SER A 103 1.19 0.71 -2.08
CA SER A 103 0.18 -0.30 -1.73
C SER A 103 -0.39 -0.10 -0.34
N SER A 104 0.44 0.34 0.63
CA SER A 104 0.01 0.70 1.97
C SER A 104 -0.96 1.88 1.95
N ASN A 105 -0.62 2.95 1.22
CA ASN A 105 -1.49 4.12 1.12
C ASN A 105 -2.87 3.75 0.51
N VAL A 106 -2.89 2.94 -0.56
CA VAL A 106 -4.15 2.47 -1.15
C VAL A 106 -4.95 1.60 -0.20
N ALA A 107 -4.30 0.66 0.49
CA ALA A 107 -4.98 -0.20 1.46
C ALA A 107 -5.60 0.62 2.61
N SER A 108 -4.90 1.65 3.09
CA SER A 108 -5.46 2.56 4.11
C SER A 108 -6.63 3.38 3.56
N VAL A 109 -6.56 3.85 2.30
CA VAL A 109 -7.70 4.52 1.65
C VAL A 109 -8.89 3.58 1.51
N ILE A 110 -8.70 2.33 1.09
CA ILE A 110 -9.76 1.32 1.01
C ILE A 110 -10.45 1.17 2.37
N LYS A 111 -9.70 0.98 3.46
CA LYS A 111 -10.24 0.87 4.81
C LYS A 111 -11.07 2.08 5.22
N ILE A 112 -10.57 3.28 4.93
CA ILE A 112 -11.30 4.52 5.23
C ILE A 112 -12.62 4.54 4.47
N LEU A 113 -12.61 4.24 3.17
CA LEU A 113 -13.80 4.26 2.33
C LEU A 113 -14.82 3.19 2.74
N GLU A 114 -14.35 1.98 3.09
CA GLU A 114 -15.20 0.92 3.63
C GLU A 114 -15.83 1.31 4.98
N ASN A 115 -15.04 1.92 5.88
CA ASN A 115 -15.53 2.37 7.19
C ASN A 115 -16.53 3.53 7.10
N LEU A 116 -16.43 4.35 6.05
CA LEU A 116 -17.37 5.43 5.73
C LEU A 116 -18.57 4.93 4.91
N GLU A 117 -18.63 3.64 4.59
CA GLU A 117 -19.68 3.04 3.75
C GLU A 117 -19.78 3.68 2.34
N LEU A 118 -18.67 4.29 1.87
CA LEU A 118 -18.58 4.89 0.54
C LEU A 118 -18.27 3.89 -0.56
N ILE A 119 -17.75 2.73 -0.18
CA ILE A 119 -17.56 1.57 -1.05
C ILE A 119 -18.00 0.29 -0.34
N LYS A 120 -18.41 -0.71 -1.11
CA LYS A 120 -18.75 -2.02 -0.56
C LYS A 120 -17.48 -2.73 -0.09
N LYS A 121 -17.55 -3.33 1.10
CA LYS A 121 -16.48 -4.19 1.60
C LYS A 121 -16.33 -5.41 0.70
N LYS A 122 -15.09 -5.65 0.24
CA LYS A 122 -14.71 -6.78 -0.60
C LYS A 122 -13.77 -7.73 0.13
N ASN A 123 -13.54 -8.91 -0.45
CA ASN A 123 -12.46 -9.76 0.03
C ASN A 123 -11.11 -9.09 -0.25
N ILE A 124 -10.16 -9.18 0.69
CA ILE A 124 -8.83 -8.55 0.53
C ILE A 124 -8.11 -9.02 -0.73
N PHE A 125 -8.34 -10.25 -1.17
CA PHE A 125 -7.74 -10.82 -2.37
C PHE A 125 -8.33 -10.29 -3.68
N ASP A 126 -9.51 -9.65 -3.63
CA ASP A 126 -10.10 -8.99 -4.80
C ASP A 126 -9.28 -7.79 -5.26
N TYR A 127 -8.33 -7.31 -4.47
CA TYR A 127 -7.47 -6.18 -4.79
C TYR A 127 -6.07 -6.57 -5.31
N VAL A 128 -5.78 -7.87 -5.49
CA VAL A 128 -4.44 -8.34 -5.89
C VAL A 128 -4.01 -7.83 -7.28
N ASP A 129 -4.97 -7.64 -8.19
CA ASP A 129 -4.70 -7.14 -9.54
C ASP A 129 -4.46 -5.63 -9.58
N LEU A 130 -4.97 -4.89 -8.59
CA LEU A 130 -4.63 -3.47 -8.40
C LEU A 130 -3.19 -3.31 -7.88
N GLY A 131 -2.75 -4.25 -7.06
CA GLY A 131 -1.37 -4.31 -6.57
C GLY A 131 -1.14 -5.51 -5.65
N SER A 132 -0.14 -6.32 -5.96
CA SER A 132 0.15 -7.59 -5.27
C SER A 132 0.40 -7.47 -3.76
N ASP A 133 0.86 -6.31 -3.29
CA ASP A 133 1.07 -6.06 -1.86
C ASP A 133 -0.20 -5.51 -1.16
N ILE A 134 -1.27 -5.11 -1.87
CA ILE A 134 -2.46 -4.53 -1.24
C ILE A 134 -3.12 -5.50 -0.26
N PRO A 135 -3.31 -6.79 -0.59
CA PRO A 135 -3.92 -7.75 0.33
C PRO A 135 -3.21 -7.85 1.69
N ILE A 136 -1.87 -7.85 1.71
CA ILE A 136 -1.13 -7.94 2.99
C ILE A 136 -1.26 -6.65 3.82
N PHE A 137 -1.37 -5.48 3.17
CA PHE A 137 -1.63 -4.22 3.86
C PHE A 137 -3.07 -4.10 4.38
N LEU A 138 -4.04 -4.73 3.73
CA LEU A 138 -5.40 -4.87 4.25
C LEU A 138 -5.45 -5.85 5.43
N ASN A 139 -4.67 -6.92 5.40
CA ASN A 139 -4.54 -7.91 6.47
C ASN A 139 -3.86 -7.32 7.73
N GLN A 140 -2.81 -6.51 7.57
CA GLN A 140 -2.03 -5.85 8.63
C GLN A 140 -1.54 -6.77 9.76
N LYS A 141 -1.19 -8.00 9.44
CA LYS A 141 -0.59 -8.97 10.37
C LYS A 141 0.66 -9.55 9.75
N ASP A 142 1.59 -9.94 10.60
CA ASP A 142 2.74 -10.74 10.17
C ASP A 142 2.26 -11.97 9.41
N ALA A 143 2.87 -12.26 8.27
CA ALA A 143 2.40 -13.33 7.41
C ALA A 143 3.51 -13.98 6.58
N LEU A 144 3.29 -15.26 6.26
CA LEU A 144 3.90 -15.92 5.12
C LEU A 144 3.01 -15.69 3.90
N VAL A 145 3.58 -15.09 2.86
CA VAL A 145 2.89 -14.79 1.62
C VAL A 145 3.48 -15.65 0.49
N ARG A 146 2.59 -16.22 -0.33
CA ARG A 146 2.94 -17.09 -1.46
C ARG A 146 2.14 -16.69 -2.71
N GLY A 147 2.42 -17.43 -3.81
CA GLY A 147 1.81 -17.13 -5.10
C GLY A 147 2.31 -15.80 -5.64
N ARG A 148 1.45 -14.97 -6.15
CA ARG A 148 1.75 -13.59 -6.57
C ARG A 148 1.41 -12.53 -5.50
N GLY A 149 1.18 -12.96 -4.23
CA GLY A 149 0.72 -12.11 -3.14
C GLY A 149 -0.69 -12.48 -2.66
N ASP A 150 -1.31 -13.48 -3.28
CA ASP A 150 -2.69 -13.90 -3.12
C ASP A 150 -2.91 -15.04 -2.10
N LEU A 151 -1.84 -15.63 -1.58
CA LEU A 151 -1.91 -16.66 -0.55
C LEU A 151 -1.24 -16.14 0.73
N ILE A 152 -2.05 -15.71 1.69
CA ILE A 152 -1.60 -15.10 2.96
C ILE A 152 -1.91 -16.06 4.09
N ALA A 153 -0.90 -16.48 4.84
CA ALA A 153 -1.02 -17.24 6.07
C ALA A 153 -0.46 -16.40 7.23
N ASN A 154 -1.32 -15.97 8.15
CA ASN A 154 -0.91 -15.25 9.32
C ASN A 154 0.04 -16.09 10.17
N VAL A 155 1.12 -15.49 10.62
CA VAL A 155 2.13 -16.09 11.48
C VAL A 155 2.51 -15.11 12.58
N HIS A 156 3.28 -15.58 13.53
CA HIS A 156 3.88 -14.72 14.52
C HIS A 156 5.41 -14.83 14.41
N PHE A 157 6.06 -13.72 14.05
CA PHE A 157 7.51 -13.64 14.06
C PHE A 157 8.01 -13.14 15.42
N PRO A 158 9.25 -13.48 15.82
CA PRO A 158 9.89 -12.83 16.94
C PRO A 158 9.96 -11.31 16.75
N LYS A 159 10.01 -10.56 17.82
CA LYS A 159 10.17 -9.11 17.75
C LYS A 159 11.59 -8.78 17.29
N TYR A 160 11.68 -8.06 16.16
CA TYR A 160 12.93 -7.59 15.59
C TYR A 160 13.06 -6.07 15.71
N TYR A 161 14.30 -5.59 15.75
CA TYR A 161 14.66 -4.20 15.57
C TYR A 161 15.38 -4.05 14.25
N PHE A 162 15.00 -3.04 13.45
CA PHE A 162 15.53 -2.85 12.11
C PHE A 162 16.28 -1.53 12.01
N LEU A 163 17.47 -1.55 11.42
CA LEU A 163 18.15 -0.36 10.92
C LEU A 163 17.88 -0.26 9.41
N ILE A 164 17.18 0.80 8.99
CA ILE A 164 16.86 1.03 7.59
C ILE A 164 17.87 2.01 6.98
N ILE A 165 18.62 1.54 5.99
CA ILE A 165 19.60 2.35 5.28
C ILE A 165 19.13 2.48 3.83
N ARG A 166 18.93 3.73 3.36
CA ARG A 166 18.58 4.01 1.97
C ARG A 166 19.80 4.49 1.21
N PRO A 167 20.25 3.75 0.17
CA PRO A 167 21.31 4.24 -0.71
C PRO A 167 20.82 5.44 -1.55
N SER A 168 21.77 6.23 -2.08
CA SER A 168 21.47 7.40 -2.90
C SER A 168 20.96 7.06 -4.31
N PHE A 169 21.19 5.83 -4.78
CA PHE A 169 20.72 5.36 -6.08
C PHE A 169 19.35 4.69 -5.99
N LYS A 170 18.56 4.80 -7.05
CA LYS A 170 17.24 4.18 -7.17
C LYS A 170 17.38 2.73 -7.66
N CYS A 171 16.61 1.83 -7.04
CA CYS A 171 16.46 0.45 -7.48
C CYS A 171 15.03 0.28 -8.06
N SER A 172 14.92 0.18 -9.38
CA SER A 172 13.62 -0.03 -10.04
C SER A 172 13.27 -1.52 -10.05
N THR A 173 12.08 -1.88 -9.60
CA THR A 173 11.57 -3.25 -9.60
C THR A 173 11.51 -3.85 -11.02
N LYS A 174 11.29 -3.02 -12.06
CA LYS A 174 11.26 -3.47 -13.47
C LYS A 174 12.60 -3.95 -14.01
N LYS A 175 13.72 -3.67 -13.34
CA LYS A 175 15.08 -4.09 -13.79
C LYS A 175 15.61 -5.31 -13.04
N ASN A 176 14.92 -5.81 -12.02
CA ASN A 176 15.43 -6.82 -11.10
C ASN A 176 14.57 -8.10 -11.06
N VAL A 177 13.67 -8.27 -12.04
CA VAL A 177 12.81 -9.46 -12.15
C VAL A 177 12.89 -10.04 -13.55
#